data_45e70a302bdd121dcb441c8df7c76daa
#
_entry.id   45e70a302bdd121dcb441c8df7c76daa
#
_cell.length_a   1.000
_cell.length_b   1.000
_cell.length_c   1.000
_cell.angle_alpha   90.00
_cell.angle_beta   90.00
_cell.angle_gamma   90.00
#
_symmetry.space_group_name_H-M   'P 1'
#
loop_
_entity.id
_entity.type
_entity.pdbx_description
1 polymer ?
#
loop_
_entity_poly.entity_id
_entity_poly.type
_entity_poly.pdbx_seq_one_letter_code
_entity_poly.pdbx_strand_id
1 'polypeptide(L)'
;MAFTNPVNGGCYTSAASAKDSSQMKSPADPTKLKPVDKKTGLVQVIIETPSGSRNKFAYDPDQGIVALKKVLPAGMVFPYDFGFLPQTIAPDGDPIDVLLLMDEPAFPGCAVKARLIGVIEGEQLDGKKKIRNDRLVAVAEVNHMYANIRKLKDLPAKWLDEVQDFFVNYHGLEGKKHKLLGCRGHEIALRLIKEAQKAA
;
A
#
# COMPACT_ATOMS: atom_id res chain seq x y z
N MET A 1 -35.22 52.96 40.42
CA MET A 1 -35.48 51.60 40.88
C MET A 1 -34.36 50.70 40.36
N ALA A 2 -33.43 50.38 41.22
CA ALA A 2 -32.27 49.57 40.85
C ALA A 2 -32.51 48.12 41.35
N PHE A 3 -32.46 47.16 40.45
CA PHE A 3 -32.49 45.71 40.78
C PHE A 3 -31.06 45.20 40.81
N THR A 4 -30.58 44.93 42.01
CA THR A 4 -29.33 44.20 42.23
C THR A 4 -29.65 42.72 42.39
N ASN A 5 -29.10 41.87 41.51
CA ASN A 5 -29.08 40.43 41.66
C ASN A 5 -27.73 40.02 42.28
N PRO A 6 -27.70 39.21 43.34
CA PRO A 6 -26.45 38.68 43.88
C PRO A 6 -26.00 37.43 43.06
N VAL A 7 -24.76 37.46 42.61
CA VAL A 7 -24.09 36.33 41.94
C VAL A 7 -23.58 35.38 43.03
N ASN A 8 -24.22 34.22 43.13
CA ASN A 8 -23.74 33.12 44.00
C ASN A 8 -22.52 32.46 43.33
N GLY A 9 -21.33 32.71 43.84
CA GLY A 9 -20.11 32.04 43.46
C GLY A 9 -20.03 30.66 44.12
N GLY A 10 -20.50 29.64 43.43
CA GLY A 10 -20.26 28.26 43.79
C GLY A 10 -18.90 27.77 43.26
N CYS A 11 -17.93 27.66 44.16
CA CYS A 11 -16.63 27.06 43.86
C CYS A 11 -16.83 25.53 43.76
N TYR A 12 -16.89 25.03 42.52
CA TYR A 12 -16.86 23.57 42.30
C TYR A 12 -15.40 23.09 42.32
N THR A 13 -14.95 22.66 43.47
CA THR A 13 -13.76 21.83 43.60
C THR A 13 -14.12 20.40 43.16
N SER A 14 -14.04 20.14 41.89
CA SER A 14 -14.08 18.77 41.36
C SER A 14 -12.66 18.18 41.52
N ALA A 15 -12.47 17.35 42.52
CA ALA A 15 -11.35 16.45 42.57
C ALA A 15 -11.55 15.38 41.50
N ALA A 16 -11.13 15.69 40.29
CA ALA A 16 -11.03 14.70 39.18
C ALA A 16 -9.88 13.75 39.58
N SER A 17 -10.26 12.53 39.91
CA SER A 17 -9.37 11.39 40.14
C SER A 17 -8.46 11.23 38.91
N ALA A 18 -7.19 11.49 39.07
CA ALA A 18 -6.15 11.16 38.07
C ALA A 18 -5.97 9.63 38.03
N LYS A 19 -6.82 8.96 37.29
CA LYS A 19 -6.66 7.56 36.85
C LYS A 19 -7.26 7.44 35.46
N ASP A 20 -6.53 7.85 34.47
CA ASP A 20 -6.43 7.22 33.17
C ASP A 20 -5.28 7.87 32.36
N SER A 21 -4.06 7.54 32.71
CA SER A 21 -2.99 7.58 31.74
C SER A 21 -3.22 6.39 30.82
N SER A 22 -4.21 6.48 29.94
CA SER A 22 -4.27 5.61 28.77
C SER A 22 -2.93 5.79 28.07
N GLN A 23 -2.06 4.82 28.22
CA GLN A 23 -0.85 4.70 27.41
C GLN A 23 -1.30 4.86 25.98
N MET A 24 -1.00 6.01 25.35
CA MET A 24 -1.14 6.15 23.92
C MET A 24 -0.29 5.03 23.32
N LYS A 25 -0.95 4.00 22.78
CA LYS A 25 -0.25 2.94 22.08
C LYS A 25 0.55 3.63 20.99
N SER A 26 1.85 3.35 20.92
CA SER A 26 2.67 3.77 19.78
C SER A 26 1.93 3.46 18.49
N PRO A 27 2.01 4.32 17.48
CA PRO A 27 1.43 4.01 16.18
C PRO A 27 1.81 2.59 15.77
N ALA A 28 0.84 1.81 15.31
CA ALA A 28 1.11 0.43 14.91
C ALA A 28 2.14 0.45 13.76
N ASP A 29 3.20 -0.31 13.92
CA ASP A 29 4.18 -0.52 12.85
C ASP A 29 3.50 -1.31 11.72
N PRO A 30 3.29 -0.72 10.53
CA PRO A 30 2.57 -1.36 9.45
C PRO A 30 3.30 -2.61 8.92
N THR A 31 4.63 -2.69 9.08
CA THR A 31 5.42 -3.84 8.65
C THR A 31 5.13 -5.10 9.46
N LYS A 32 4.57 -4.95 10.68
CA LYS A 32 4.22 -6.07 11.58
C LYS A 32 2.80 -6.60 11.38
N LEU A 33 2.01 -6.01 10.49
CA LEU A 33 0.68 -6.53 10.17
C LEU A 33 0.78 -7.87 9.44
N LYS A 34 -0.19 -8.77 9.68
CA LYS A 34 -0.21 -10.06 9.00
C LYS A 34 -0.53 -9.85 7.51
N PRO A 35 0.29 -10.38 6.59
CA PRO A 35 0.10 -10.18 5.15
C PRO A 35 -1.16 -10.85 4.61
N VAL A 36 -1.59 -11.96 5.21
CA VAL A 36 -2.77 -12.73 4.77
C VAL A 36 -3.66 -13.06 5.96
N ASP A 37 -4.93 -12.76 5.86
CA ASP A 37 -5.95 -13.23 6.79
C ASP A 37 -6.29 -14.69 6.46
N LYS A 38 -5.96 -15.61 7.35
CA LYS A 38 -6.16 -17.06 7.16
C LYS A 38 -7.65 -17.47 7.08
N LYS A 39 -8.57 -16.63 7.61
CA LYS A 39 -10.01 -16.95 7.61
C LYS A 39 -10.66 -16.55 6.29
N THR A 40 -10.29 -15.39 5.76
CA THR A 40 -10.91 -14.81 4.56
C THR A 40 -10.10 -15.02 3.30
N GLY A 41 -8.79 -15.30 3.43
CA GLY A 41 -7.84 -15.36 2.31
C GLY A 41 -7.47 -13.98 1.74
N LEU A 42 -7.96 -12.89 2.34
CA LEU A 42 -7.62 -11.54 1.91
C LEU A 42 -6.18 -11.19 2.30
N VAL A 43 -5.52 -10.42 1.45
CA VAL A 43 -4.20 -9.85 1.73
C VAL A 43 -4.35 -8.46 2.36
N GLN A 44 -3.38 -8.09 3.20
CA GLN A 44 -3.30 -6.77 3.82
C GLN A 44 -2.28 -5.93 3.07
N VAL A 45 -2.73 -4.94 2.32
CA VAL A 45 -1.85 -4.03 1.55
C VAL A 45 -1.66 -2.73 2.32
N ILE A 46 -0.40 -2.29 2.44
CA ILE A 46 -0.07 -0.96 2.96
C ILE A 46 0.19 -0.05 1.78
N ILE A 47 -0.60 1.00 1.65
CA ILE A 47 -0.46 1.95 0.55
C ILE A 47 0.71 2.87 0.81
N GLU A 48 1.55 3.04 -0.21
CA GLU A 48 2.64 4.01 -0.22
C GLU A 48 2.33 5.19 -1.13
N THR A 49 1.98 4.89 -2.37
CA THR A 49 1.76 5.91 -3.40
C THR A 49 0.35 5.77 -3.97
N PRO A 50 -0.51 6.78 -3.79
CA PRO A 50 -1.87 6.78 -4.35
C PRO A 50 -1.90 6.86 -5.87
N SER A 51 -2.94 6.31 -6.47
CA SER A 51 -3.29 6.56 -7.87
C SER A 51 -3.42 8.05 -8.14
N GLY A 52 -3.01 8.50 -9.33
CA GLY A 52 -3.00 9.91 -9.73
C GLY A 52 -1.86 10.74 -9.14
N SER A 53 -1.05 10.21 -8.23
CA SER A 53 0.06 10.93 -7.63
C SER A 53 1.28 11.01 -8.56
N ARG A 54 1.86 12.20 -8.70
CA ARG A 54 3.22 12.41 -9.24
C ARG A 54 4.30 12.12 -8.20
N ASN A 55 3.96 12.24 -6.93
CA ASN A 55 4.89 12.00 -5.84
C ASN A 55 4.98 10.48 -5.60
N LYS A 56 6.19 9.92 -5.67
CA LYS A 56 6.47 8.58 -5.16
C LYS A 56 6.78 8.69 -3.68
N PHE A 57 5.91 8.09 -2.89
CA PHE A 57 6.13 7.88 -1.47
C PHE A 57 6.58 6.44 -1.23
N ALA A 58 7.32 6.20 -0.16
CA ALA A 58 7.64 4.87 0.33
C ALA A 58 7.74 4.89 1.86
N TYR A 59 7.39 3.77 2.48
CA TYR A 59 7.55 3.59 3.91
C TYR A 59 9.04 3.49 4.26
N ASP A 60 9.45 4.23 5.28
CA ASP A 60 10.81 4.20 5.82
C ASP A 60 10.75 3.48 7.17
N PRO A 61 11.21 2.22 7.25
CA PRO A 61 11.12 1.44 8.47
C PRO A 61 12.00 1.96 9.62
N ASP A 62 13.10 2.64 9.29
CA ASP A 62 14.01 3.20 10.28
C ASP A 62 13.39 4.40 11.00
N GLN A 63 12.61 5.19 10.27
CA GLN A 63 11.92 6.36 10.79
C GLN A 63 10.47 6.07 11.22
N GLY A 64 9.89 4.95 10.77
CA GLY A 64 8.49 4.59 11.02
C GLY A 64 7.46 5.49 10.33
N ILE A 65 7.84 6.15 9.23
CA ILE A 65 6.99 7.10 8.49
C ILE A 65 6.96 6.81 6.99
N VAL A 66 5.95 7.34 6.31
CA VAL A 66 5.94 7.38 4.85
C VAL A 66 6.66 8.65 4.39
N ALA A 67 7.71 8.48 3.59
CA ALA A 67 8.59 9.55 3.12
C ALA A 67 8.41 9.81 1.61
N LEU A 68 8.52 11.08 1.19
CA LEU A 68 8.59 11.42 -0.22
C LEU A 68 9.97 11.02 -0.77
N LYS A 69 10.01 10.08 -1.72
CA LYS A 69 11.26 9.58 -2.32
C LYS A 69 11.62 10.29 -3.62
N LYS A 70 10.64 10.60 -4.48
CA LYS A 70 10.86 11.33 -5.74
C LYS A 70 9.56 11.90 -6.29
N VAL A 71 9.71 12.81 -7.27
CA VAL A 71 8.62 13.38 -8.05
C VAL A 71 8.76 12.92 -9.51
N LEU A 72 7.70 12.38 -10.08
CA LEU A 72 7.68 11.98 -11.49
C LEU A 72 7.63 13.20 -12.42
N PRO A 73 8.04 13.09 -13.68
CA PRO A 73 7.91 14.14 -14.67
C PRO A 73 6.47 14.65 -14.81
N ALA A 74 6.30 15.86 -15.31
CA ALA A 74 5.00 16.41 -15.61
C ALA A 74 4.25 15.50 -16.60
N GLY A 75 2.97 15.22 -16.31
CA GLY A 75 2.13 14.33 -17.11
C GLY A 75 2.24 12.84 -16.77
N MET A 76 3.18 12.44 -15.91
CA MET A 76 3.30 11.05 -15.46
C MET A 76 2.79 10.93 -14.01
N VAL A 77 1.86 10.02 -13.80
CA VAL A 77 1.27 9.71 -12.48
C VAL A 77 1.16 8.21 -12.29
N PHE A 78 1.10 7.76 -11.06
CA PHE A 78 0.82 6.35 -10.77
C PHE A 78 -0.59 5.98 -11.24
N PRO A 79 -0.75 4.94 -12.07
CA PRO A 79 -2.06 4.59 -12.63
C PRO A 79 -3.01 3.94 -11.63
N TYR A 80 -2.46 3.28 -10.59
CA TYR A 80 -3.17 2.59 -9.52
C TYR A 80 -2.50 2.89 -8.19
N ASP A 81 -3.21 2.61 -7.09
CA ASP A 81 -2.59 2.63 -5.77
C ASP A 81 -1.45 1.62 -5.74
N PHE A 82 -0.32 2.05 -5.25
CA PHE A 82 0.90 1.27 -5.15
C PHE A 82 1.30 1.15 -3.68
N GLY A 83 1.62 -0.03 -3.25
CA GLY A 83 2.01 -0.30 -1.88
C GLY A 83 2.74 -1.61 -1.74
N PHE A 84 2.82 -2.12 -0.54
CA PHE A 84 3.55 -3.34 -0.24
C PHE A 84 2.76 -4.32 0.64
N LEU A 85 3.19 -5.56 0.65
CA LEU A 85 2.67 -6.60 1.51
C LEU A 85 3.58 -6.73 2.76
N PRO A 86 3.06 -6.49 3.99
CA PRO A 86 3.86 -6.60 5.22
C PRO A 86 4.44 -8.00 5.42
N GLN A 87 5.51 -8.13 6.21
CA GLN A 87 6.17 -9.40 6.54
C GLN A 87 6.54 -10.23 5.30
N THR A 88 7.03 -9.58 4.26
CA THR A 88 7.55 -10.23 3.05
C THR A 88 8.87 -9.58 2.65
N ILE A 89 9.78 -10.37 2.06
CA ILE A 89 11.01 -9.89 1.42
C ILE A 89 11.08 -10.49 0.02
N ALA A 90 11.07 -9.62 -1.00
CA ALA A 90 11.23 -9.99 -2.39
C ALA A 90 12.72 -10.12 -2.78
N PRO A 91 13.05 -10.66 -3.96
CA PRO A 91 14.44 -10.85 -4.38
C PRO A 91 15.29 -9.56 -4.51
N ASP A 92 14.66 -8.40 -4.57
CA ASP A 92 15.33 -7.09 -4.56
C ASP A 92 15.67 -6.58 -3.15
N GLY A 93 15.17 -7.24 -2.11
CA GLY A 93 15.41 -6.91 -0.70
C GLY A 93 14.30 -6.09 -0.05
N ASP A 94 13.32 -5.62 -0.84
CA ASP A 94 12.17 -4.88 -0.37
C ASP A 94 10.96 -5.79 -0.11
N PRO A 95 9.94 -5.38 0.65
CA PRO A 95 8.67 -6.07 0.70
C PRO A 95 8.04 -6.22 -0.70
N ILE A 96 7.23 -7.29 -0.92
CA ILE A 96 6.59 -7.48 -2.22
C ILE A 96 5.69 -6.31 -2.57
N ASP A 97 5.94 -5.72 -3.74
CA ASP A 97 5.12 -4.67 -4.34
C ASP A 97 3.70 -5.17 -4.66
N VAL A 98 2.71 -4.30 -4.46
CA VAL A 98 1.31 -4.55 -4.80
C VAL A 98 0.73 -3.39 -5.60
N LEU A 99 0.14 -3.69 -6.76
CA LEU A 99 -0.79 -2.81 -7.46
C LEU A 99 -2.19 -3.09 -6.93
N LEU A 100 -2.82 -2.09 -6.34
CA LEU A 100 -4.16 -2.20 -5.78
C LEU A 100 -5.17 -1.45 -6.64
N LEU A 101 -6.17 -2.18 -7.13
CA LEU A 101 -7.30 -1.63 -7.86
C LEU A 101 -8.41 -1.28 -6.86
N MET A 102 -8.82 -0.03 -6.88
CA MET A 102 -9.95 0.48 -6.08
C MET A 102 -10.56 1.71 -6.75
N ASP A 103 -11.77 2.08 -6.33
CA ASP A 103 -12.56 3.13 -6.97
C ASP A 103 -11.94 4.52 -6.78
N GLU A 104 -11.46 4.79 -5.57
CA GLU A 104 -10.83 6.06 -5.19
C GLU A 104 -9.47 5.80 -4.53
N PRO A 105 -8.47 6.67 -4.73
CA PRO A 105 -7.15 6.49 -4.14
C PRO A 105 -7.20 6.53 -2.60
N ALA A 106 -6.46 5.63 -1.96
CA ALA A 106 -6.24 5.70 -0.53
C ALA A 106 -5.07 6.65 -0.19
N PHE A 107 -4.96 7.06 1.08
CA PHE A 107 -3.84 7.87 1.54
C PHE A 107 -2.60 7.03 1.88
N PRO A 108 -1.37 7.58 1.80
CA PRO A 108 -0.15 6.90 2.21
C PRO A 108 -0.20 6.44 3.67
N GLY A 109 0.15 5.17 3.92
CA GLY A 109 0.04 4.52 5.23
C GLY A 109 -1.31 3.84 5.49
N CYS A 110 -2.29 3.97 4.60
CA CYS A 110 -3.56 3.27 4.72
C CYS A 110 -3.36 1.76 4.57
N ALA A 111 -3.97 0.98 5.47
CA ALA A 111 -3.99 -0.47 5.42
C ALA A 111 -5.30 -0.96 4.79
N VAL A 112 -5.22 -1.60 3.63
CA VAL A 112 -6.38 -2.04 2.85
C VAL A 112 -6.43 -3.55 2.75
N LYS A 113 -7.59 -4.15 3.09
CA LYS A 113 -7.87 -5.56 2.82
C LYS A 113 -8.22 -5.74 1.35
N ALA A 114 -7.58 -6.68 0.69
CA ALA A 114 -7.73 -6.85 -0.74
C ALA A 114 -7.78 -8.33 -1.15
N ARG A 115 -8.49 -8.59 -2.21
CA ARG A 115 -8.55 -9.88 -2.88
C ARG A 115 -7.42 -9.97 -3.90
N LEU A 116 -6.49 -10.91 -3.71
CA LEU A 116 -5.41 -11.20 -4.64
C LEU A 116 -5.98 -11.80 -5.94
N ILE A 117 -5.64 -11.23 -7.10
CA ILE A 117 -6.13 -11.70 -8.40
C ILE A 117 -5.02 -12.24 -9.30
N GLY A 118 -3.76 -12.00 -8.96
CA GLY A 118 -2.60 -12.52 -9.68
C GLY A 118 -1.32 -11.77 -9.41
N VAL A 119 -0.35 -11.96 -10.30
CA VAL A 119 0.98 -11.33 -10.26
C VAL A 119 1.43 -10.99 -11.68
N ILE A 120 2.07 -9.84 -11.81
CA ILE A 120 2.86 -9.44 -12.97
C ILE A 120 4.31 -9.80 -12.67
N GLU A 121 4.87 -10.71 -13.46
CA GLU A 121 6.27 -11.10 -13.34
C GLU A 121 7.14 -10.10 -14.08
N GLY A 122 8.10 -9.50 -13.39
CA GLY A 122 8.99 -8.50 -13.93
C GLY A 122 10.45 -8.75 -13.60
N GLU A 123 11.33 -8.22 -14.43
CA GLU A 123 12.77 -8.18 -14.24
C GLU A 123 13.26 -6.77 -14.48
N GLN A 124 14.05 -6.24 -13.58
CA GLN A 124 14.78 -5.00 -13.80
C GLN A 124 16.27 -5.28 -14.00
N LEU A 125 16.87 -4.52 -14.90
CA LEU A 125 18.30 -4.52 -15.17
C LEU A 125 18.90 -3.28 -14.55
N ASP A 126 19.81 -3.48 -13.59
CA ASP A 126 20.62 -2.43 -13.00
C ASP A 126 22.09 -2.69 -13.40
N GLY A 127 22.55 -1.96 -14.39
CA GLY A 127 23.82 -2.28 -15.06
C GLY A 127 23.80 -3.67 -15.70
N LYS A 128 24.65 -4.58 -15.18
CA LYS A 128 24.69 -6.00 -15.61
C LYS A 128 23.89 -6.94 -14.74
N LYS A 129 23.34 -6.46 -13.61
CA LYS A 129 22.60 -7.28 -12.65
C LYS A 129 21.14 -7.36 -13.05
N LYS A 130 20.61 -8.58 -13.15
CA LYS A 130 19.19 -8.86 -13.33
C LYS A 130 18.58 -9.14 -11.97
N ILE A 131 17.51 -8.44 -11.63
CA ILE A 131 16.81 -8.57 -10.36
C ILE A 131 15.32 -8.81 -10.67
N ARG A 132 14.76 -9.87 -10.11
CA ARG A 132 13.31 -10.11 -10.16
C ARG A 132 12.62 -9.03 -9.35
N ASN A 133 11.58 -8.46 -9.94
CA ASN A 133 10.75 -7.45 -9.31
C ASN A 133 9.30 -7.69 -9.74
N ASP A 134 8.70 -8.68 -9.12
CA ASP A 134 7.33 -9.10 -9.37
C ASP A 134 6.36 -8.21 -8.58
N ARG A 135 5.20 -7.92 -9.17
CA ARG A 135 4.17 -7.10 -8.54
C ARG A 135 2.88 -7.88 -8.41
N LEU A 136 2.41 -8.03 -7.20
CA LEU A 136 1.08 -8.58 -6.95
C LEU A 136 0.02 -7.64 -7.50
N VAL A 137 -1.08 -8.20 -7.96
CA VAL A 137 -2.27 -7.43 -8.35
C VAL A 137 -3.42 -7.85 -7.46
N ALA A 138 -4.03 -6.89 -6.80
CA ALA A 138 -5.11 -7.11 -5.88
C ALA A 138 -6.25 -6.10 -6.10
N VAL A 139 -7.44 -6.45 -5.65
CA VAL A 139 -8.64 -5.60 -5.69
C VAL A 139 -9.10 -5.35 -4.27
N ALA A 140 -9.25 -4.09 -3.87
CA ALA A 140 -9.76 -3.73 -2.56
C ALA A 140 -11.10 -4.43 -2.29
N GLU A 141 -11.28 -4.97 -1.08
CA GLU A 141 -12.54 -5.70 -0.74
C GLU A 141 -13.74 -4.75 -0.75
N VAL A 142 -13.54 -3.53 -0.31
CA VAL A 142 -14.58 -2.49 -0.22
C VAL A 142 -14.58 -1.59 -1.46
N ASN A 143 -14.86 -2.15 -2.64
CA ASN A 143 -14.98 -1.37 -3.87
C ASN A 143 -16.22 -1.77 -4.66
N HIS A 144 -16.64 -0.92 -5.62
CA HIS A 144 -17.82 -1.14 -6.46
C HIS A 144 -17.44 -1.44 -7.91
N MET A 145 -16.56 -0.63 -8.52
CA MET A 145 -16.22 -0.74 -9.95
C MET A 145 -15.48 -2.05 -10.26
N TYR A 146 -14.61 -2.49 -9.35
CA TYR A 146 -13.84 -3.73 -9.52
C TYR A 146 -14.45 -4.93 -8.78
N ALA A 147 -15.67 -4.82 -8.27
CA ALA A 147 -16.32 -5.87 -7.46
C ALA A 147 -16.37 -7.23 -8.16
N ASN A 148 -16.55 -7.24 -9.48
CA ASN A 148 -16.66 -8.46 -10.29
C ASN A 148 -15.32 -9.01 -10.79
N ILE A 149 -14.21 -8.31 -10.59
CA ILE A 149 -12.87 -8.74 -11.01
C ILE A 149 -12.36 -9.80 -10.03
N ARG A 150 -12.19 -11.04 -10.48
CA ARG A 150 -11.71 -12.19 -9.68
C ARG A 150 -10.33 -12.68 -10.09
N LYS A 151 -9.90 -12.41 -11.30
CA LYS A 151 -8.64 -12.86 -11.89
C LYS A 151 -8.16 -11.83 -12.91
N LEU A 152 -6.88 -11.85 -13.24
CA LEU A 152 -6.27 -10.90 -14.21
C LEU A 152 -6.98 -10.87 -15.57
N LYS A 153 -7.54 -12.00 -16.01
CA LYS A 153 -8.28 -12.10 -17.28
C LYS A 153 -9.61 -11.34 -17.31
N ASP A 154 -10.11 -10.95 -16.15
CA ASP A 154 -11.35 -10.18 -16.04
C ASP A 154 -11.10 -8.68 -16.25
N LEU A 155 -9.83 -8.26 -16.27
CA LEU A 155 -9.43 -6.88 -16.56
C LEU A 155 -9.54 -6.55 -18.06
N PRO A 156 -9.70 -5.27 -18.43
CA PRO A 156 -9.70 -4.85 -19.82
C PRO A 156 -8.45 -5.35 -20.58
N ALA A 157 -8.59 -5.69 -21.86
CA ALA A 157 -7.51 -6.28 -22.65
C ALA A 157 -6.24 -5.42 -22.69
N LYS A 158 -6.37 -4.09 -22.70
CA LYS A 158 -5.24 -3.15 -22.71
C LYS A 158 -4.63 -2.86 -21.34
N TRP A 159 -5.26 -3.33 -20.27
CA TRP A 159 -4.83 -3.01 -18.91
C TRP A 159 -3.35 -3.37 -18.66
N LEU A 160 -2.95 -4.54 -19.11
CA LEU A 160 -1.58 -5.02 -18.92
C LEU A 160 -0.56 -4.20 -19.70
N ASP A 161 -0.89 -3.83 -20.96
CA ASP A 161 -0.02 -3.02 -21.81
C ASP A 161 0.21 -1.64 -21.16
N GLU A 162 -0.86 -1.00 -20.68
CA GLU A 162 -0.79 0.30 -20.01
C GLU A 162 0.06 0.25 -18.73
N VAL A 163 -0.09 -0.79 -17.93
CA VAL A 163 0.73 -1.01 -16.72
C VAL A 163 2.19 -1.25 -17.10
N GLN A 164 2.44 -2.04 -18.14
CA GLN A 164 3.79 -2.29 -18.63
C GLN A 164 4.45 -1.00 -19.11
N ASP A 165 3.76 -0.22 -19.95
CA ASP A 165 4.28 1.05 -20.47
C ASP A 165 4.60 2.02 -19.35
N PHE A 166 3.74 2.08 -18.31
CA PHE A 166 4.04 2.87 -17.12
C PHE A 166 5.36 2.44 -16.48
N PHE A 167 5.56 1.15 -16.18
CA PHE A 167 6.78 0.69 -15.51
C PHE A 167 8.04 0.78 -16.37
N VAL A 168 7.95 0.57 -17.68
CA VAL A 168 9.07 0.78 -18.61
C VAL A 168 9.53 2.23 -18.56
N ASN A 169 8.61 3.18 -18.65
CA ASN A 169 8.94 4.61 -18.57
C ASN A 169 9.42 5.00 -17.17
N TYR A 170 8.76 4.50 -16.13
CA TYR A 170 9.11 4.78 -14.74
C TYR A 170 10.55 4.36 -14.39
N HIS A 171 10.97 3.15 -14.75
CA HIS A 171 12.33 2.68 -14.53
C HIS A 171 13.34 3.31 -15.48
N GLY A 172 12.92 3.65 -16.71
CA GLY A 172 13.75 4.38 -17.66
C GLY A 172 14.25 5.72 -17.13
N LEU A 173 13.46 6.40 -16.28
CA LEU A 173 13.85 7.65 -15.61
C LEU A 173 15.02 7.46 -14.61
N GLU A 174 15.20 6.23 -14.12
CA GLU A 174 16.30 5.86 -13.21
C GLU A 174 17.51 5.26 -13.97
N GLY A 175 17.48 5.27 -15.29
CA GLY A 175 18.50 4.60 -16.11
C GLY A 175 18.45 3.07 -16.05
N LYS A 176 17.38 2.51 -15.47
CA LYS A 176 17.14 1.07 -15.37
C LYS A 176 16.27 0.59 -16.52
N LYS A 177 16.48 -0.64 -16.96
CA LYS A 177 15.57 -1.30 -17.92
C LYS A 177 14.63 -2.21 -17.18
N HIS A 178 13.34 -2.10 -17.48
CA HIS A 178 12.31 -3.01 -16.99
C HIS A 178 11.83 -3.91 -18.11
N LYS A 179 11.64 -5.20 -17.80
CA LYS A 179 11.11 -6.18 -18.74
C LYS A 179 9.99 -6.95 -18.08
N LEU A 180 8.82 -6.93 -18.70
CA LEU A 180 7.73 -7.82 -18.36
C LEU A 180 8.09 -9.24 -18.81
N LEU A 181 7.92 -10.23 -17.93
CA LEU A 181 8.13 -11.64 -18.22
C LEU A 181 6.81 -12.38 -18.45
N GLY A 182 5.71 -11.86 -17.92
CA GLY A 182 4.38 -12.41 -18.08
C GLY A 182 3.46 -12.12 -16.90
N CYS A 183 2.29 -12.74 -16.92
CA CYS A 183 1.33 -12.69 -15.83
C CYS A 183 0.98 -14.09 -15.37
N ARG A 184 0.74 -14.27 -14.06
CA ARG A 184 0.29 -15.51 -13.47
C ARG A 184 -0.91 -15.29 -12.57
N GLY A 185 -1.70 -16.34 -12.42
CA GLY A 185 -2.91 -16.31 -11.61
C GLY A 185 -2.63 -16.31 -10.10
N HIS A 186 -3.72 -16.30 -9.37
CA HIS A 186 -3.78 -16.26 -7.90
C HIS A 186 -2.89 -17.31 -7.21
N GLU A 187 -2.83 -18.56 -7.70
CA GLU A 187 -2.06 -19.64 -7.07
C GLU A 187 -0.56 -19.36 -7.06
N ILE A 188 -0.02 -18.82 -8.17
CA ILE A 188 1.38 -18.44 -8.28
C ILE A 188 1.67 -17.25 -7.37
N ALA A 189 0.77 -16.27 -7.36
CA ALA A 189 0.88 -15.11 -6.48
C ALA A 189 0.90 -15.52 -4.98
N LEU A 190 0.06 -16.47 -4.56
CA LEU A 190 0.08 -17.00 -3.19
C LEU A 190 1.38 -17.75 -2.88
N ARG A 191 1.95 -18.46 -3.86
CA ARG A 191 3.24 -19.14 -3.67
C ARG A 191 4.36 -18.12 -3.44
N LEU A 192 4.42 -17.07 -4.24
CA LEU A 192 5.40 -15.99 -4.06
C LEU A 192 5.29 -15.34 -2.68
N ILE A 193 4.07 -15.07 -2.20
CA ILE A 193 3.86 -14.55 -0.84
C ILE A 193 4.45 -15.50 0.21
N LYS A 194 4.20 -16.81 0.10
CA LYS A 194 4.72 -17.80 1.05
C LYS A 194 6.25 -17.91 1.01
N GLU A 195 6.86 -17.77 -0.16
CA GLU A 195 8.32 -17.76 -0.33
C GLU A 195 8.92 -16.51 0.31
N ALA A 196 8.35 -15.34 0.03
CA ALA A 196 8.80 -14.06 0.57
C ALA A 196 8.61 -13.93 2.10
N GLN A 197 7.58 -14.58 2.67
CA GLN A 197 7.39 -14.65 4.12
C GLN A 197 8.46 -15.49 4.84
N LYS A 198 9.08 -16.46 4.15
CA LYS A 198 10.18 -17.26 4.73
C LYS A 198 11.51 -16.52 4.69
N ALA A 199 11.62 -15.53 3.82
CA ALA A 199 12.81 -14.68 3.69
C ALA A 199 12.80 -13.49 4.66
N ALA A 200 11.62 -13.11 5.19
CA ALA A 200 11.42 -12.05 6.17
C ALA A 200 11.63 -12.58 7.60
#